data_28312687df32a3cf302e440962c82548
#
_entry.id   28312687df32a3cf302e440962c82548
#
_cell.length_a   1.000
_cell.length_b   1.000
_cell.length_c   1.000
_cell.angle_alpha   90.00
_cell.angle_beta   90.00
_cell.angle_gamma   90.00
#
_symmetry.space_group_name_H-M   'P 1'
#
loop_
_entity.id
_entity.type
_entity.pdbx_description
1 polymer ?
#
loop_
_entity_poly.entity_id
_entity_poly.type
_entity_poly.pdbx_seq_one_letter_code
_entity_poly.pdbx_strand_id
1 'polypeptide(L)'
;LNSSEPSFGPRIDIDFDSLCYYKDKTKKLTNKWENVSCNIRNTFDNLGVIEAENKYLGGVTNQIESEVFYHNQVIDDNIIFTSSDDALKKYPDLFKKYFNNLVKYDENKYTALNGALWSGGSFIYIPPHTKVDRPLQSYFRIESASLGQFERTIIIVDDYAELSYIEGCTATAYSKTSL
;
A
#
# COMPACT_ATOMS: atom_id res chain seq x y z
N LEU A 1 21.36 -12.83 -0.41
CA LEU A 1 20.54 -12.78 0.81
C LEU A 1 20.72 -14.06 1.62
N ASN A 2 21.63 -14.05 2.59
CA ASN A 2 21.88 -15.18 3.51
C ASN A 2 20.87 -15.23 4.66
N SER A 3 19.67 -14.79 4.44
CA SER A 3 18.62 -14.79 5.47
C SER A 3 17.88 -16.13 5.47
N SER A 4 17.51 -16.57 6.66
CA SER A 4 16.82 -17.85 6.88
C SER A 4 15.41 -17.84 6.26
N GLU A 5 14.91 -19.03 5.96
CA GLU A 5 13.48 -19.22 5.68
C GLU A 5 12.65 -18.78 6.89
N PRO A 6 11.41 -18.31 6.68
CA PRO A 6 10.51 -18.02 7.79
C PRO A 6 10.21 -19.30 8.59
N SER A 7 10.01 -19.15 9.90
CA SER A 7 9.73 -20.26 10.80
C SER A 7 8.31 -20.82 10.67
N PHE A 8 7.43 -20.21 9.89
CA PHE A 8 6.03 -20.57 9.71
C PHE A 8 5.58 -20.38 8.26
N GLY A 9 4.47 -21.00 7.89
CA GLY A 9 3.89 -20.96 6.56
C GLY A 9 4.49 -21.98 5.59
N PRO A 10 3.89 -22.15 4.41
CA PRO A 10 4.42 -23.04 3.39
C PRO A 10 5.72 -22.46 2.79
N ARG A 11 6.62 -23.35 2.44
CA ARG A 11 7.79 -22.95 1.66
C ARG A 11 7.34 -22.52 0.26
N ILE A 12 7.75 -21.32 -0.14
CA ILE A 12 7.45 -20.78 -1.46
C ILE A 12 8.73 -20.83 -2.29
N ASP A 13 8.65 -21.51 -3.42
CA ASP A 13 9.74 -21.60 -4.39
C ASP A 13 9.52 -20.59 -5.50
N ILE A 14 10.08 -19.39 -5.31
CA ILE A 14 10.01 -18.28 -6.26
C ILE A 14 11.39 -17.98 -6.77
N ASP A 15 11.53 -17.92 -8.08
CA ASP A 15 12.72 -17.39 -8.75
C ASP A 15 12.71 -15.86 -8.70
N PHE A 16 13.27 -15.31 -7.62
CA PHE A 16 13.36 -13.86 -7.42
C PHE A 16 14.22 -13.16 -8.46
N ASP A 17 15.17 -13.85 -9.09
CA ASP A 17 16.05 -13.26 -10.10
C ASP A 17 15.32 -13.02 -11.43
N SER A 18 14.21 -13.71 -11.67
CA SER A 18 13.37 -13.52 -12.86
C SER A 18 12.42 -12.33 -12.79
N LEU A 19 12.32 -11.68 -11.63
CA LEU A 19 11.39 -10.56 -11.40
C LEU A 19 12.06 -9.21 -11.65
N CYS A 20 11.29 -8.26 -12.19
CA CYS A 20 11.67 -6.86 -12.26
C CYS A 20 11.17 -6.12 -11.00
N TYR A 21 12.04 -5.39 -10.33
CA TYR A 21 11.71 -4.67 -9.08
C TYR A 21 11.64 -3.18 -9.24
N TYR A 22 11.90 -2.66 -10.41
CA TYR A 22 11.87 -1.23 -10.67
C TYR A 22 11.05 -0.93 -11.92
N LYS A 23 10.23 0.10 -11.81
CA LYS A 23 9.52 0.69 -12.94
C LYS A 23 9.47 2.20 -12.77
N ASP A 24 9.67 2.92 -13.86
CA ASP A 24 9.56 4.38 -13.85
C ASP A 24 8.15 4.82 -13.48
N LYS A 25 8.05 5.78 -12.55
CA LYS A 25 6.78 6.38 -12.16
C LYS A 25 6.25 7.23 -13.32
N THR A 26 5.10 6.86 -13.84
CA THR A 26 4.51 7.52 -15.02
C THR A 26 3.10 8.07 -14.77
N LYS A 27 2.48 7.71 -13.64
CA LYS A 27 1.10 8.07 -13.35
C LYS A 27 1.02 9.40 -12.62
N LYS A 28 0.04 10.22 -12.99
CA LYS A 28 -0.24 11.47 -12.28
C LYS A 28 -1.25 11.18 -11.17
N LEU A 29 -0.91 11.62 -9.96
CA LEU A 29 -1.83 11.63 -8.84
C LEU A 29 -3.03 12.54 -9.13
N THR A 30 -4.23 12.05 -8.90
CA THR A 30 -5.47 12.83 -8.96
C THR A 30 -6.36 12.53 -7.75
N ASN A 31 -7.15 13.52 -7.36
CA ASN A 31 -8.24 13.39 -6.39
C ASN A 31 -9.63 13.38 -7.07
N LYS A 32 -9.65 13.38 -8.41
CA LYS A 32 -10.87 13.33 -9.21
C LYS A 32 -10.92 12.04 -9.99
N TRP A 33 -11.92 11.23 -9.72
CA TRP A 33 -12.07 9.91 -10.35
C TRP A 33 -12.21 9.97 -11.87
N GLU A 34 -12.87 11.00 -12.39
CA GLU A 34 -13.04 11.24 -13.81
C GLU A 34 -11.71 11.43 -14.57
N ASN A 35 -10.65 11.82 -13.87
CA ASN A 35 -9.31 11.99 -14.45
C ASN A 35 -8.48 10.71 -14.49
N VAL A 36 -8.97 9.63 -13.88
CA VAL A 36 -8.35 8.31 -13.95
C VAL A 36 -8.61 7.68 -15.32
N SER A 37 -7.62 6.97 -15.88
CA SER A 37 -7.76 6.34 -17.20
C SER A 37 -8.94 5.37 -17.27
N CYS A 38 -9.61 5.27 -18.43
CA CYS A 38 -10.80 4.45 -18.61
C CYS A 38 -10.58 2.96 -18.25
N ASN A 39 -9.43 2.40 -18.60
CA ASN A 39 -9.14 0.99 -18.31
C ASN A 39 -9.07 0.72 -16.80
N ILE A 40 -8.47 1.64 -16.06
CA ILE A 40 -8.40 1.54 -14.60
C ILE A 40 -9.79 1.74 -14.01
N ARG A 41 -10.51 2.78 -14.44
CA ARG A 41 -11.88 3.04 -13.96
C ARG A 41 -12.78 1.84 -14.13
N ASN A 42 -12.84 1.28 -15.32
CA ASN A 42 -13.69 0.10 -15.60
C ASN A 42 -13.38 -1.09 -14.68
N THR A 43 -12.11 -1.28 -14.30
CA THR A 43 -11.75 -2.35 -13.37
C THR A 43 -12.31 -2.07 -11.98
N PHE A 44 -12.11 -0.87 -11.46
CA PHE A 44 -12.55 -0.51 -10.11
C PHE A 44 -14.07 -0.36 -10.02
N ASP A 45 -14.72 0.16 -11.08
CA ASP A 45 -16.18 0.24 -11.18
C ASP A 45 -16.81 -1.16 -11.13
N ASN A 46 -16.24 -2.12 -11.86
CA ASN A 46 -16.69 -3.53 -11.82
C ASN A 46 -16.50 -4.19 -10.44
N LEU A 47 -15.54 -3.73 -9.66
CA LEU A 47 -15.31 -4.19 -8.29
C LEU A 47 -16.19 -3.46 -7.25
N GLY A 48 -16.91 -2.42 -7.66
CA GLY A 48 -17.76 -1.61 -6.76
C GLY A 48 -16.99 -0.74 -5.77
N VAL A 49 -15.67 -0.55 -5.96
CA VAL A 49 -14.81 0.18 -5.02
C VAL A 49 -15.25 1.64 -4.91
N ILE A 50 -15.57 2.30 -6.02
CA ILE A 50 -15.95 3.72 -6.03
C ILE A 50 -17.31 3.97 -5.37
N GLU A 51 -18.26 3.06 -5.55
CA GLU A 51 -19.56 3.19 -4.88
C GLU A 51 -19.42 3.06 -3.36
N ALA A 52 -18.61 2.13 -2.90
CA ALA A 52 -18.30 1.97 -1.47
C ALA A 52 -17.57 3.18 -0.91
N GLU A 53 -16.59 3.73 -1.64
CA GLU A 53 -15.87 4.94 -1.24
C GLU A 53 -16.81 6.10 -0.93
N ASN A 54 -17.70 6.42 -1.85
CA ASN A 54 -18.60 7.57 -1.70
C ASN A 54 -19.61 7.43 -0.56
N LYS A 55 -19.97 6.20 -0.21
CA LYS A 55 -20.99 5.93 0.81
C LYS A 55 -20.43 5.64 2.20
N TYR A 56 -19.35 4.88 2.27
CA TYR A 56 -18.93 4.21 3.50
C TYR A 56 -17.52 4.53 3.97
N LEU A 57 -16.65 5.04 3.10
CA LEU A 57 -15.25 5.26 3.41
C LEU A 57 -14.96 6.70 3.84
N GLY A 58 -14.02 6.86 4.78
CA GLY A 58 -13.48 8.15 5.20
C GLY A 58 -12.32 8.62 4.32
N GLY A 59 -11.69 7.70 3.60
CA GLY A 59 -10.64 8.00 2.64
C GLY A 59 -10.19 6.75 1.91
N VAL A 60 -9.62 6.95 0.72
CA VAL A 60 -9.11 5.88 -0.12
C VAL A 60 -7.79 6.27 -0.79
N THR A 61 -6.92 5.29 -0.92
CA THR A 61 -5.68 5.38 -1.72
C THR A 61 -5.62 4.19 -2.66
N ASN A 62 -5.55 4.46 -3.96
CA ASN A 62 -5.43 3.43 -4.98
C ASN A 62 -4.04 3.50 -5.61
N GLN A 63 -3.34 2.38 -5.61
CA GLN A 63 -1.98 2.25 -6.10
C GLN A 63 -1.92 1.19 -7.22
N ILE A 64 -1.14 1.49 -8.25
CA ILE A 64 -0.78 0.53 -9.30
C ILE A 64 0.74 0.50 -9.39
N GLU A 65 1.33 -0.69 -9.22
CA GLU A 65 2.77 -0.89 -9.30
C GLU A 65 3.53 0.07 -8.37
N SER A 66 3.06 0.17 -7.12
CA SER A 66 3.59 1.05 -6.07
C SER A 66 3.45 2.55 -6.31
N GLU A 67 2.74 2.97 -7.37
CA GLU A 67 2.48 4.37 -7.66
C GLU A 67 1.04 4.74 -7.34
N VAL A 68 0.85 5.72 -6.45
CA VAL A 68 -0.49 6.26 -6.14
C VAL A 68 -1.00 7.05 -7.34
N PHE A 69 -2.10 6.62 -7.91
CA PHE A 69 -2.76 7.33 -9.01
C PHE A 69 -4.05 8.05 -8.57
N TYR A 70 -4.68 7.59 -7.49
CA TYR A 70 -5.90 8.20 -6.95
C TYR A 70 -5.84 8.22 -5.43
N HIS A 71 -6.14 9.38 -4.84
CA HIS A 71 -6.27 9.56 -3.40
C HIS A 71 -7.39 10.54 -3.12
N ASN A 72 -8.27 10.17 -2.21
CA ASN A 72 -9.33 11.02 -1.71
C ASN A 72 -9.50 10.81 -0.21
N GLN A 73 -9.67 11.89 0.55
CA GLN A 73 -9.86 11.87 1.99
C GLN A 73 -10.92 12.89 2.38
N VAL A 74 -11.88 12.44 3.19
CA VAL A 74 -12.99 13.26 3.70
C VAL A 74 -13.04 13.30 5.23
N ILE A 75 -11.95 12.86 5.88
CA ILE A 75 -11.78 12.85 7.33
C ILE A 75 -10.93 14.04 7.78
N ASP A 76 -10.84 14.22 9.11
CA ASP A 76 -10.11 15.30 9.76
C ASP A 76 -8.66 15.44 9.23
N ASP A 77 -8.25 16.69 8.97
CA ASP A 77 -6.90 17.02 8.47
C ASP A 77 -5.78 16.68 9.46
N ASN A 78 -6.08 16.46 10.74
CA ASN A 78 -5.13 15.99 11.73
C ASN A 78 -4.74 14.51 11.56
N ILE A 79 -5.51 13.76 10.79
CA ILE A 79 -5.23 12.37 10.46
C ILE A 79 -4.32 12.33 9.24
N ILE A 80 -3.20 11.63 9.34
CA ILE A 80 -2.33 11.41 8.20
C ILE A 80 -2.77 10.13 7.50
N PHE A 81 -3.17 10.24 6.25
CA PHE A 81 -3.40 9.10 5.36
C PHE A 81 -2.77 9.40 4.00
N THR A 82 -1.69 8.75 3.68
CA THR A 82 -0.91 9.02 2.48
C THR A 82 -0.11 7.79 2.03
N SER A 83 0.64 7.89 0.94
CA SER A 83 1.59 6.83 0.58
C SER A 83 2.81 6.83 1.50
N SER A 84 3.47 5.66 1.62
CA SER A 84 4.72 5.55 2.35
C SER A 84 5.84 6.41 1.76
N ASP A 85 5.88 6.56 0.43
CA ASP A 85 6.82 7.46 -0.26
C ASP A 85 6.64 8.94 0.12
N ASP A 86 5.38 9.39 0.18
CA ASP A 86 5.06 10.76 0.57
C ASP A 86 5.26 10.99 2.07
N ALA A 87 4.95 9.99 2.89
CA ALA A 87 5.19 10.05 4.32
C ALA A 87 6.68 10.20 4.64
N LEU A 88 7.54 9.46 3.94
CA LEU A 88 8.99 9.61 4.09
C LEU A 88 9.47 11.05 3.78
N LYS A 89 8.85 11.71 2.81
CA LYS A 89 9.19 13.10 2.42
C LYS A 89 8.61 14.15 3.36
N LYS A 90 7.34 13.99 3.73
CA LYS A 90 6.59 15.01 4.49
C LYS A 90 6.73 14.86 6.00
N TYR A 91 6.89 13.62 6.48
CA TYR A 91 6.95 13.26 7.91
C TYR A 91 8.14 12.33 8.21
N PRO A 92 9.39 12.70 7.82
CA PRO A 92 10.54 11.79 7.84
C PRO A 92 10.86 11.23 9.23
N ASP A 93 10.70 12.01 10.29
CA ASP A 93 11.01 11.57 11.66
C ASP A 93 9.98 10.54 12.15
N LEU A 94 8.70 10.79 11.89
CA LEU A 94 7.64 9.87 12.24
C LEU A 94 7.76 8.56 11.44
N PHE A 95 8.03 8.66 10.13
CA PHE A 95 8.22 7.50 9.27
C PHE A 95 9.40 6.63 9.74
N LYS A 96 10.57 7.23 9.97
CA LYS A 96 11.78 6.53 10.40
C LYS A 96 11.65 5.88 11.77
N LYS A 97 10.87 6.47 12.67
CA LYS A 97 10.61 5.91 14.00
C LYS A 97 9.97 4.53 13.93
N TYR A 98 9.10 4.28 12.95
CA TYR A 98 8.33 3.03 12.85
C TYR A 98 8.78 2.11 11.73
N PHE A 99 9.48 2.63 10.72
CA PHE A 99 10.00 1.82 9.61
C PHE A 99 11.02 0.78 10.10
N ASN A 100 10.82 -0.49 9.76
CA ASN A 100 11.64 -1.63 10.19
C ASN A 100 11.75 -1.82 11.72
N ASN A 101 10.85 -1.24 12.49
CA ASN A 101 10.88 -1.37 13.94
C ASN A 101 10.08 -2.60 14.43
N LEU A 102 8.85 -2.76 13.94
CA LEU A 102 7.99 -3.89 14.30
C LEU A 102 8.36 -5.16 13.52
N VAL A 103 8.45 -5.06 12.18
CA VAL A 103 8.93 -6.12 11.30
C VAL A 103 10.34 -5.77 10.86
N LYS A 104 11.31 -6.47 11.40
CA LYS A 104 12.74 -6.20 11.15
C LYS A 104 13.19 -6.86 9.85
N TYR A 105 14.11 -6.21 9.16
CA TYR A 105 14.66 -6.71 7.89
C TYR A 105 15.51 -7.98 8.04
N ASP A 106 15.95 -8.32 9.24
CA ASP A 106 16.84 -9.46 9.53
C ASP A 106 16.12 -10.71 10.07
N GLU A 107 14.78 -10.70 10.12
CA GLU A 107 14.02 -11.84 10.62
C GLU A 107 14.05 -13.04 9.66
N ASN A 108 13.95 -12.81 8.37
CA ASN A 108 14.00 -13.84 7.33
C ASN A 108 14.25 -13.24 5.94
N LYS A 109 14.38 -14.10 4.91
CA LYS A 109 14.69 -13.67 3.54
C LYS A 109 13.63 -12.72 2.94
N TYR A 110 12.34 -12.88 3.28
CA TYR A 110 11.27 -12.01 2.75
C TYR A 110 11.27 -10.66 3.41
N THR A 111 11.50 -10.58 4.72
CA THR A 111 11.64 -9.29 5.42
C THR A 111 12.88 -8.54 4.96
N ALA A 112 13.98 -9.26 4.67
CA ALA A 112 15.18 -8.69 4.08
C ALA A 112 14.94 -8.13 2.67
N LEU A 113 14.22 -8.89 1.82
CA LEU A 113 13.84 -8.44 0.49
C LEU A 113 12.93 -7.21 0.54
N ASN A 114 11.89 -7.23 1.38
CA ASN A 114 11.01 -6.09 1.58
C ASN A 114 11.78 -4.87 2.10
N GLY A 115 12.70 -5.05 3.05
CA GLY A 115 13.53 -3.95 3.56
C GLY A 115 14.45 -3.32 2.52
N ALA A 116 14.96 -4.13 1.57
CA ALA A 116 15.86 -3.67 0.50
C ALA A 116 15.13 -3.07 -0.71
N LEU A 117 13.97 -3.60 -1.05
CA LEU A 117 13.26 -3.33 -2.31
C LEU A 117 11.86 -2.74 -2.11
N TRP A 118 11.52 -2.30 -0.90
CA TRP A 118 10.20 -1.76 -0.63
C TRP A 118 9.86 -0.58 -1.56
N SER A 119 8.62 -0.56 -2.00
CA SER A 119 8.12 0.47 -2.90
C SER A 119 6.63 0.68 -2.64
N GLY A 120 6.22 1.93 -2.42
CA GLY A 120 4.82 2.23 -2.11
C GLY A 120 4.35 1.68 -0.76
N GLY A 121 3.06 1.40 -0.68
CA GLY A 121 2.35 1.10 0.56
C GLY A 121 1.68 2.32 1.15
N SER A 122 0.99 2.15 2.26
CA SER A 122 0.22 3.19 2.92
C SER A 122 0.85 3.63 4.23
N PHE A 123 0.71 4.90 4.55
CA PHE A 123 1.11 5.46 5.84
C PHE A 123 -0.09 6.13 6.48
N ILE A 124 -0.45 5.65 7.67
CA ILE A 124 -1.60 6.13 8.43
C ILE A 124 -1.14 6.50 9.84
N TYR A 125 -1.50 7.69 10.29
CA TYR A 125 -1.33 8.11 11.67
C TYR A 125 -2.63 8.69 12.21
N ILE A 126 -3.13 8.11 13.29
CA ILE A 126 -4.30 8.57 14.01
C ILE A 126 -3.83 9.15 15.35
N PRO A 127 -4.03 10.47 15.58
CA PRO A 127 -3.59 11.12 16.82
C PRO A 127 -4.34 10.59 18.06
N PRO A 128 -3.80 10.85 19.27
CA PRO A 128 -4.44 10.42 20.52
C PRO A 128 -5.89 10.91 20.64
N HIS A 129 -6.73 10.08 21.26
CA HIS A 129 -8.14 10.38 21.54
C HIS A 129 -9.00 10.66 20.30
N THR A 130 -8.58 10.17 19.14
CA THR A 130 -9.26 10.36 17.85
C THR A 130 -9.98 9.09 17.44
N LYS A 131 -11.28 9.20 17.15
CA LYS A 131 -12.07 8.12 16.58
C LYS A 131 -12.35 8.40 15.11
N VAL A 132 -11.97 7.44 14.26
CA VAL A 132 -12.26 7.50 12.82
C VAL A 132 -13.56 6.74 12.55
N ASP A 133 -14.66 7.47 12.35
CA ASP A 133 -16.00 6.89 12.22
C ASP A 133 -16.18 6.07 10.93
N ARG A 134 -15.47 6.40 9.87
CA ARG A 134 -15.54 5.70 8.58
C ARG A 134 -14.23 5.00 8.28
N PRO A 135 -14.25 3.75 7.81
CA PRO A 135 -13.04 3.05 7.45
C PRO A 135 -12.18 3.81 6.43
N LEU A 136 -10.86 3.67 6.55
CA LEU A 136 -9.91 4.03 5.50
C LEU A 136 -9.62 2.79 4.64
N GLN A 137 -9.37 2.98 3.36
CA GLN A 137 -9.08 1.89 2.45
C GLN A 137 -7.85 2.17 1.60
N SER A 138 -6.97 1.18 1.47
CA SER A 138 -5.95 1.13 0.44
C SER A 138 -6.20 -0.01 -0.53
N TYR A 139 -6.00 0.25 -1.80
CA TYR A 139 -6.18 -0.75 -2.84
C TYR A 139 -4.93 -0.81 -3.72
N PHE A 140 -4.38 -2.01 -3.86
CA PHE A 140 -3.15 -2.27 -4.60
C PHE A 140 -3.44 -3.11 -5.84
N ARG A 141 -2.80 -2.77 -6.95
CA ARG A 141 -2.94 -3.50 -8.20
C ARG A 141 -1.60 -3.70 -8.89
N ILE A 142 -1.36 -4.92 -9.34
CA ILE A 142 -0.25 -5.28 -10.22
C ILE A 142 -0.80 -5.49 -11.63
N GLU A 143 -0.26 -4.78 -12.61
CA GLU A 143 -0.65 -4.88 -14.02
C GLU A 143 0.44 -5.49 -14.90
N SER A 144 1.71 -5.37 -14.51
CA SER A 144 2.84 -5.86 -15.31
C SER A 144 3.18 -7.31 -14.98
N ALA A 145 3.44 -8.09 -16.02
CA ALA A 145 3.96 -9.45 -15.86
C ALA A 145 5.40 -9.41 -15.32
N SER A 146 5.74 -10.40 -14.50
CA SER A 146 7.09 -10.56 -13.90
C SER A 146 7.55 -9.36 -13.06
N LEU A 147 6.62 -8.61 -12.47
CA LEU A 147 6.92 -7.54 -11.54
C LEU A 147 6.90 -8.07 -10.10
N GLY A 148 7.96 -7.80 -9.36
CA GLY A 148 8.02 -7.97 -7.90
C GLY A 148 7.72 -6.63 -7.22
N GLN A 149 6.70 -6.61 -6.37
CA GLN A 149 6.27 -5.42 -5.63
C GLN A 149 6.27 -5.72 -4.13
N PHE A 150 7.00 -4.92 -3.36
CA PHE A 150 7.13 -5.08 -1.92
C PHE A 150 6.62 -3.84 -1.20
N GLU A 151 5.36 -3.82 -0.91
CA GLU A 151 4.74 -2.69 -0.22
C GLU A 151 5.09 -2.66 1.27
N ARG A 152 5.16 -1.47 1.82
CA ARG A 152 5.34 -1.24 3.24
C ARG A 152 4.22 -0.34 3.77
N THR A 153 3.18 -0.96 4.30
CA THR A 153 2.11 -0.26 5.00
C THR A 153 2.48 -0.08 6.47
N ILE A 154 2.37 1.15 6.97
CA ILE A 154 2.62 1.51 8.37
C ILE A 154 1.36 2.18 8.91
N ILE A 155 0.77 1.58 9.93
CA ILE A 155 -0.43 2.09 10.60
C ILE A 155 -0.08 2.37 12.06
N ILE A 156 -0.25 3.62 12.48
CA ILE A 156 0.01 4.09 13.83
C ILE A 156 -1.32 4.61 14.39
N VAL A 157 -1.82 3.94 15.40
CA VAL A 157 -3.01 4.35 16.14
C VAL A 157 -2.56 4.69 17.55
N ASP A 158 -2.58 5.97 17.89
CA ASP A 158 -2.04 6.48 19.15
C ASP A 158 -3.01 6.22 20.32
N ASP A 159 -2.64 6.62 21.54
CA ASP A 159 -3.38 6.32 22.75
C ASP A 159 -4.85 6.74 22.67
N TYR A 160 -5.75 5.81 23.00
CA TYR A 160 -7.22 6.00 22.99
C TYR A 160 -7.79 6.39 21.61
N ALA A 161 -7.09 6.07 20.52
CA ALA A 161 -7.58 6.28 19.16
C ALA A 161 -8.19 4.99 18.59
N GLU A 162 -9.11 5.14 17.64
CA GLU A 162 -9.79 4.03 16.97
C GLU A 162 -9.76 4.20 15.46
N LEU A 163 -9.42 3.13 14.74
CA LEU A 163 -9.42 3.07 13.28
C LEU A 163 -9.98 1.74 12.78
N SER A 164 -10.82 1.78 11.75
CA SER A 164 -11.08 0.64 10.88
C SER A 164 -10.36 0.83 9.55
N TYR A 165 -9.57 -0.17 9.16
CA TYR A 165 -8.79 -0.14 7.92
C TYR A 165 -9.11 -1.35 7.04
N ILE A 166 -9.26 -1.10 5.74
CA ILE A 166 -9.54 -2.12 4.74
C ILE A 166 -8.39 -2.09 3.72
N GLU A 167 -7.83 -3.24 3.43
CA GLU A 167 -6.83 -3.40 2.39
C GLU A 167 -7.32 -4.41 1.36
N GLY A 168 -7.21 -4.05 0.09
CA GLY A 168 -7.54 -4.92 -1.02
C GLY A 168 -6.41 -4.95 -2.04
N CYS A 169 -6.26 -6.09 -2.72
CA CYS A 169 -5.32 -6.21 -3.82
C CYS A 169 -5.91 -7.00 -4.98
N THR A 170 -5.46 -6.68 -6.19
CA THR A 170 -5.73 -7.47 -7.39
C THR A 170 -4.49 -7.55 -8.27
N ALA A 171 -4.45 -8.60 -9.07
CA ALA A 171 -3.50 -8.73 -10.16
C ALA A 171 -4.22 -9.14 -11.43
N THR A 172 -3.69 -8.75 -12.58
CA THR A 172 -4.14 -9.29 -13.87
C THR A 172 -3.67 -10.74 -13.96
N ALA A 173 -4.51 -11.63 -14.51
CA ALA A 173 -4.13 -13.01 -14.77
C ALA A 173 -3.09 -13.07 -15.89
N TYR A 174 -1.90 -13.55 -15.58
CA TYR A 174 -0.81 -13.74 -16.53
C TYR A 174 -0.39 -15.21 -16.62
N SER A 175 0.24 -15.59 -17.72
CA SER A 175 0.90 -16.90 -17.86
C SER A 175 2.20 -17.01 -17.06
N LYS A 176 2.74 -15.89 -16.58
CA LYS A 176 3.94 -15.79 -15.74
C LYS A 176 3.60 -15.14 -14.41
N THR A 177 4.32 -15.55 -13.38
CA THR A 177 4.12 -15.09 -12.00
C THR A 177 4.48 -13.62 -11.84
N SER A 178 3.66 -12.88 -11.11
CA SER A 178 3.97 -11.58 -10.51
C SER A 178 3.84 -11.70 -8.99
N LEU A 179 4.62 -10.96 -8.25
CA LEU A 179 4.69 -10.99 -6.80
C LEU A 179 4.49 -9.59 -6.22
#